data_345cd6bede3cab0068b9795b85859fbe
#
_entry.id   345cd6bede3cab0068b9795b85859fbe
#
_cell.length_a   1.000
_cell.length_b   1.000
_cell.length_c   1.000
_cell.angle_alpha   90.00
_cell.angle_beta   90.00
_cell.angle_gamma   90.00
#
_symmetry.space_group_name_H-M   'P 1'
#
loop_
_entity.id
_entity.type
_entity.pdbx_description
1 polymer ?
#
loop_
_entity_poly.entity_id
_entity_poly.type
_entity_poly.pdbx_seq_one_letter_code
_entity_poly.pdbx_strand_id
1 'polypeptide(L)'
;TTTTHMGFDKDFILIEKDSDIKKIENILKKFLLIKVGKKESEYKVKSLDFDLLKKIILLGDFILIEGDGSKNLPLKAPKDNEPVIIKETNLVIGIMGFDSINKKIKDICHRPELVSKLLRKDLDEIIDYKDLVEIAQHENGLKKNVNCKYKVIINKVDKEENLELCKNIANLCKKSNIDVVFTSYR
;
A
#
# COMPACT_ATOMS: atom_id res chain seq x y z
N THR A 1 -7.23 4.00 8.41
CA THR A 1 -6.89 5.42 8.21
C THR A 1 -5.80 5.61 7.14
N THR A 2 -5.31 6.81 6.90
CA THR A 2 -4.27 7.12 5.91
C THR A 2 -3.31 8.18 6.42
N THR A 3 -2.07 8.16 5.93
CA THR A 3 -1.08 9.25 6.04
C THR A 3 -0.94 10.04 4.74
N THR A 4 -1.76 9.75 3.74
CA THR A 4 -1.83 10.42 2.44
C THR A 4 -3.28 10.82 2.15
N HIS A 5 -3.77 10.58 0.94
CA HIS A 5 -5.14 10.85 0.52
C HIS A 5 -5.80 9.56 0.06
N MET A 6 -7.01 9.28 0.56
CA MET A 6 -7.85 8.14 0.16
C MET A 6 -9.17 8.61 -0.42
N GLY A 7 -9.83 7.70 -1.18
CA GLY A 7 -11.23 7.87 -1.52
C GLY A 7 -12.11 7.89 -0.27
N PHE A 8 -13.09 8.78 -0.24
CA PHE A 8 -14.07 8.85 0.82
C PHE A 8 -15.30 8.00 0.45
N ASP A 9 -15.77 7.20 1.38
CA ASP A 9 -17.07 6.54 1.34
C ASP A 9 -17.86 6.86 2.64
N LYS A 10 -19.14 6.50 2.63
CA LYS A 10 -20.07 6.79 3.75
C LYS A 10 -19.70 6.08 5.07
N ASP A 11 -18.84 5.06 5.01
CA ASP A 11 -18.43 4.29 6.18
C ASP A 11 -17.29 4.95 6.96
N PHE A 12 -16.72 6.06 6.44
CA PHE A 12 -15.72 6.83 7.16
C PHE A 12 -16.32 7.62 8.32
N ILE A 13 -15.71 7.49 9.48
CA ILE A 13 -15.93 8.37 10.63
C ILE A 13 -14.97 9.52 10.49
N LEU A 14 -15.52 10.69 10.23
CA LEU A 14 -14.75 11.92 10.12
C LEU A 14 -14.44 12.47 11.49
N ILE A 15 -13.18 12.80 11.72
CA ILE A 15 -12.67 13.42 12.95
C ILE A 15 -11.76 14.59 12.62
N GLU A 16 -11.86 15.63 13.45
CA GLU A 16 -11.09 16.87 13.25
C GLU A 16 -10.35 17.31 14.50
N LYS A 17 -10.81 16.88 15.68
CA LYS A 17 -10.29 17.35 16.97
C LYS A 17 -10.31 16.27 18.05
N ASP A 18 -9.59 16.50 19.12
CA ASP A 18 -9.45 15.57 20.26
C ASP A 18 -10.77 15.15 20.89
N SER A 19 -11.77 16.03 20.92
CA SER A 19 -13.11 15.70 21.47
C SER A 19 -13.80 14.56 20.69
N ASP A 20 -13.40 14.30 19.45
CA ASP A 20 -13.96 13.24 18.62
C ASP A 20 -13.46 11.84 19.03
N ILE A 21 -12.38 11.76 19.82
CA ILE A 21 -11.79 10.49 20.30
C ILE A 21 -12.82 9.67 21.08
N LYS A 22 -13.56 10.29 21.99
CA LYS A 22 -14.63 9.63 22.76
C LYS A 22 -15.71 9.02 21.87
N LYS A 23 -16.00 9.67 20.74
CA LYS A 23 -16.93 9.11 19.72
C LYS A 23 -16.37 7.83 19.14
N ILE A 24 -15.07 7.83 18.77
CA ILE A 24 -14.38 6.62 18.23
C ILE A 24 -14.40 5.50 19.26
N GLU A 25 -14.03 5.73 20.50
CA GLU A 25 -14.06 4.72 21.57
C GLU A 25 -15.44 4.09 21.73
N ASN A 26 -16.50 4.88 21.69
CA ASN A 26 -17.88 4.38 21.80
C ASN A 26 -18.32 3.55 20.59
N ILE A 27 -17.83 3.88 19.40
CA ILE A 27 -18.12 3.15 18.17
C ILE A 27 -17.34 1.82 18.15
N LEU A 28 -16.06 1.82 18.57
CA LEU A 28 -15.24 0.61 18.67
C LEU A 28 -15.81 -0.43 19.64
N LYS A 29 -16.57 -0.03 20.66
CA LYS A 29 -17.30 -0.96 21.54
C LYS A 29 -18.39 -1.74 20.81
N LYS A 30 -18.86 -1.26 19.64
CA LYS A 30 -19.98 -1.83 18.87
C LYS A 30 -19.55 -2.46 17.56
N PHE A 31 -18.45 -2.05 17.00
CA PHE A 31 -17.97 -2.45 15.68
C PHE A 31 -16.52 -2.92 15.75
N LEU A 32 -16.25 -4.08 15.14
CA LEU A 32 -14.91 -4.67 15.08
C LEU A 32 -13.94 -3.91 14.16
N LEU A 33 -14.47 -3.19 13.17
CA LEU A 33 -13.70 -2.43 12.19
C LEU A 33 -14.35 -1.08 11.94
N ILE A 34 -13.54 -0.03 11.94
CA ILE A 34 -13.97 1.33 11.57
C ILE A 34 -12.95 1.96 10.63
N LYS A 35 -13.44 2.82 9.75
CA LYS A 35 -12.60 3.68 8.91
C LYS A 35 -12.60 5.09 9.49
N VAL A 36 -11.41 5.66 9.69
CA VAL A 36 -11.25 6.98 10.31
C VAL A 36 -10.41 7.87 9.42
N GLY A 37 -10.81 9.12 9.22
CA GLY A 37 -10.07 10.09 8.42
C GLY A 37 -10.50 11.52 8.69
N LYS A 38 -9.75 12.48 8.14
CA LYS A 38 -10.09 13.91 8.13
C LYS A 38 -10.66 14.28 6.77
N LYS A 39 -11.75 14.99 6.74
CA LYS A 39 -12.37 15.41 5.47
C LYS A 39 -11.45 16.34 4.70
N GLU A 40 -11.27 16.07 3.42
CA GLU A 40 -10.56 16.95 2.48
C GLU A 40 -11.51 17.55 1.46
N SER A 41 -12.38 16.72 0.87
CA SER A 41 -13.40 17.12 -0.10
C SER A 41 -14.61 16.19 -0.01
N GLU A 42 -15.55 16.34 -0.92
CA GLU A 42 -16.72 15.44 -1.00
C GLU A 42 -16.33 13.98 -1.28
N TYR A 43 -15.22 13.75 -1.99
CA TYR A 43 -14.79 12.43 -2.45
C TYR A 43 -13.47 11.96 -1.85
N LYS A 44 -12.89 12.74 -0.92
CA LYS A 44 -11.57 12.44 -0.36
C LYS A 44 -11.46 12.71 1.14
N VAL A 45 -10.74 11.81 1.79
CA VAL A 45 -10.19 12.00 3.12
C VAL A 45 -8.68 12.15 3.03
N LYS A 46 -8.12 12.88 3.97
CA LYS A 46 -6.68 13.05 4.15
C LYS A 46 -6.21 12.53 5.50
N SER A 47 -4.90 12.56 5.69
CA SER A 47 -4.27 12.24 6.96
C SER A 47 -4.88 13.01 8.11
N LEU A 48 -4.98 12.36 9.26
CA LEU A 48 -5.18 13.01 10.55
C LEU A 48 -3.94 13.85 10.90
N ASP A 49 -4.14 14.88 11.71
CA ASP A 49 -3.03 15.56 12.33
C ASP A 49 -2.24 14.58 13.21
N PHE A 50 -0.91 14.70 13.25
CA PHE A 50 -0.03 13.67 13.80
C PHE A 50 -0.35 13.33 15.27
N ASP A 51 -0.68 14.32 16.10
CA ASP A 51 -1.02 14.10 17.50
C ASP A 51 -2.36 13.36 17.65
N LEU A 52 -3.33 13.66 16.80
CA LEU A 52 -4.61 12.96 16.77
C LEU A 52 -4.44 11.52 16.29
N LEU A 53 -3.61 11.28 15.26
CA LEU A 53 -3.29 9.96 14.76
C LEU A 53 -2.66 9.09 15.85
N LYS A 54 -1.71 9.63 16.64
CA LYS A 54 -1.10 8.90 17.77
C LYS A 54 -2.13 8.45 18.81
N LYS A 55 -3.10 9.31 19.13
CA LYS A 55 -4.16 8.97 20.07
C LYS A 55 -5.07 7.86 19.52
N ILE A 56 -5.41 7.94 18.23
CA ILE A 56 -6.25 6.92 17.56
C ILE A 56 -5.56 5.56 17.49
N ILE A 57 -4.27 5.52 17.25
CA ILE A 57 -3.48 4.27 17.21
C ILE A 57 -3.59 3.49 18.52
N LEU A 58 -3.74 4.16 19.64
CA LEU A 58 -3.84 3.52 20.95
C LEU A 58 -5.22 2.89 21.23
N LEU A 59 -6.22 3.13 20.38
CA LEU A 59 -7.58 2.65 20.59
C LEU A 59 -7.87 1.27 19.99
N GLY A 60 -7.04 0.77 19.11
CA GLY A 60 -7.29 -0.49 18.42
C GLY A 60 -6.16 -1.50 18.58
N ASP A 61 -6.50 -2.78 18.54
CA ASP A 61 -5.52 -3.89 18.57
C ASP A 61 -4.69 -3.93 17.26
N PHE A 62 -5.33 -3.58 16.14
CA PHE A 62 -4.72 -3.51 14.82
C PHE A 62 -5.08 -2.21 14.14
N ILE A 63 -4.07 -1.51 13.66
CA ILE A 63 -4.24 -0.24 12.93
C ILE A 63 -3.70 -0.41 11.50
N LEU A 64 -4.57 -0.30 10.52
CA LEU A 64 -4.19 -0.27 9.11
C LEU A 64 -4.11 1.18 8.63
N ILE A 65 -2.97 1.55 8.06
CA ILE A 65 -2.69 2.90 7.57
C ILE A 65 -2.28 2.81 6.09
N GLU A 66 -3.01 3.48 5.20
CA GLU A 66 -2.55 3.66 3.83
C GLU A 66 -1.47 4.74 3.79
N GLY A 67 -0.24 4.32 3.52
CA GLY A 67 0.92 5.21 3.44
C GLY A 67 1.16 5.79 2.05
N ASP A 68 0.61 5.16 1.02
CA ASP A 68 0.85 5.54 -0.38
C ASP A 68 -0.14 4.89 -1.35
N GLY A 69 -0.99 5.68 -2.02
CA GLY A 69 -1.98 5.21 -2.97
C GLY A 69 -1.46 5.10 -4.40
N SER A 70 -1.99 4.16 -5.20
CA SER A 70 -1.60 3.90 -6.60
C SER A 70 -2.64 4.32 -7.64
N LYS A 71 -3.70 5.02 -7.26
CA LYS A 71 -4.85 5.37 -8.14
C LYS A 71 -5.46 4.15 -8.82
N ASN A 72 -5.59 3.05 -8.11
CA ASN A 72 -6.11 1.77 -8.61
C ASN A 72 -5.27 1.09 -9.70
N LEU A 73 -4.07 1.59 -9.97
CA LEU A 73 -3.14 0.93 -10.89
C LEU A 73 -2.32 -0.15 -10.16
N PRO A 74 -1.98 -1.27 -10.85
CA PRO A 74 -1.36 -2.42 -10.21
C PRO A 74 0.07 -2.19 -9.73
N LEU A 75 0.79 -1.22 -10.30
CA LEU A 75 2.18 -0.91 -9.93
C LEU A 75 2.40 0.58 -9.71
N LYS A 76 3.42 0.89 -8.93
CA LYS A 76 3.97 2.25 -8.77
C LYS A 76 5.39 2.24 -8.23
N ALA A 77 6.06 3.39 -8.39
CA ALA A 77 7.21 3.77 -7.59
C ALA A 77 6.88 5.04 -6.79
N PRO A 78 7.27 5.11 -5.49
CA PRO A 78 6.96 6.26 -4.63
C PRO A 78 7.70 7.52 -5.07
N LYS A 79 7.11 8.70 -4.85
CA LYS A 79 7.80 9.99 -4.94
C LYS A 79 8.78 10.17 -3.78
N ASP A 80 9.56 11.27 -3.82
CA ASP A 80 10.56 11.58 -2.80
C ASP A 80 9.98 11.66 -1.38
N ASN A 81 8.78 12.21 -1.23
CA ASN A 81 8.07 12.34 0.05
C ASN A 81 7.10 11.18 0.34
N GLU A 82 7.15 10.08 -0.39
CA GLU A 82 6.33 8.87 -0.22
C GLU A 82 7.20 7.63 -0.07
N PRO A 83 6.71 6.56 0.58
CA PRO A 83 5.52 6.54 1.44
C PRO A 83 5.72 7.32 2.74
N VAL A 84 4.63 7.79 3.35
CA VAL A 84 4.65 8.40 4.68
C VAL A 84 4.41 7.30 5.72
N ILE A 85 5.51 6.76 6.27
CA ILE A 85 5.49 5.71 7.29
C ILE A 85 5.71 6.37 8.65
N ILE A 86 4.77 6.20 9.57
CA ILE A 86 4.91 6.71 10.94
C ILE A 86 5.87 5.87 11.76
N LYS A 87 6.50 6.48 12.77
CA LYS A 87 7.51 5.81 13.61
C LYS A 87 6.98 4.57 14.35
N GLU A 88 5.71 4.59 14.71
CA GLU A 88 5.01 3.53 15.44
C GLU A 88 4.68 2.31 14.57
N THR A 89 5.00 2.33 13.28
CA THR A 89 4.72 1.23 12.35
C THR A 89 5.53 -0.02 12.70
N ASN A 90 4.84 -1.14 12.89
CA ASN A 90 5.46 -2.44 13.19
C ASN A 90 5.71 -3.29 11.94
N LEU A 91 4.89 -3.10 10.92
CA LEU A 91 4.92 -3.86 9.67
C LEU A 91 4.52 -2.97 8.50
N VAL A 92 5.33 -2.96 7.45
CA VAL A 92 4.98 -2.40 6.15
C VAL A 92 4.61 -3.52 5.20
N ILE A 93 3.50 -3.37 4.50
CA ILE A 93 3.05 -4.29 3.45
C ILE A 93 3.09 -3.55 2.12
N GLY A 94 4.01 -3.94 1.24
CA GLY A 94 4.02 -3.51 -0.15
C GLY A 94 3.00 -4.32 -0.95
N ILE A 95 2.17 -3.66 -1.76
CA ILE A 95 1.12 -4.35 -2.53
C ILE A 95 1.34 -4.08 -4.01
N MET A 96 1.30 -5.15 -4.82
CA MET A 96 1.38 -5.12 -6.28
C MET A 96 0.29 -5.99 -6.89
N GLY A 97 -0.13 -5.66 -8.13
CA GLY A 97 -1.04 -6.50 -8.91
C GLY A 97 -0.28 -7.43 -9.84
N PHE A 98 -0.57 -8.74 -9.78
CA PHE A 98 -0.05 -9.74 -10.71
C PHE A 98 -0.46 -9.45 -12.15
N ASP A 99 -1.61 -8.81 -12.33
CA ASP A 99 -2.16 -8.39 -13.62
C ASP A 99 -1.33 -7.33 -14.37
N SER A 100 -0.25 -6.86 -13.75
CA SER A 100 0.75 -5.98 -14.39
C SER A 100 1.70 -6.73 -15.33
N ILE A 101 1.91 -8.03 -15.12
CA ILE A 101 2.83 -8.84 -15.94
C ILE A 101 2.34 -8.89 -17.39
N ASN A 102 3.27 -8.80 -18.34
CA ASN A 102 3.04 -8.71 -19.78
C ASN A 102 2.26 -7.46 -20.24
N LYS A 103 2.29 -6.38 -19.43
CA LYS A 103 1.72 -5.08 -19.78
C LYS A 103 2.81 -4.01 -19.87
N LYS A 104 2.56 -2.98 -20.68
CA LYS A 104 3.50 -1.86 -20.81
C LYS A 104 3.53 -1.00 -19.56
N ILE A 105 4.72 -0.50 -19.19
CA ILE A 105 4.93 0.37 -18.03
C ILE A 105 3.97 1.57 -18.05
N LYS A 106 3.84 2.25 -19.19
CA LYS A 106 2.99 3.44 -19.34
C LYS A 106 1.51 3.20 -19.07
N ASP A 107 1.03 1.97 -19.31
CA ASP A 107 -0.40 1.66 -19.26
C ASP A 107 -0.86 1.22 -17.86
N ILE A 108 0.07 0.68 -17.03
CA ILE A 108 -0.30 0.02 -15.78
C ILE A 108 0.41 0.57 -14.53
N CYS A 109 1.31 1.52 -14.69
CA CYS A 109 2.02 2.09 -13.56
C CYS A 109 1.49 3.47 -13.18
N HIS A 110 1.26 3.69 -11.90
CA HIS A 110 1.10 5.05 -11.40
C HIS A 110 2.47 5.74 -11.37
N ARG A 111 2.62 6.85 -12.09
CA ARG A 111 3.90 7.53 -12.33
C ARG A 111 4.89 6.63 -13.08
N PRO A 112 4.54 6.28 -14.31
CA PRO A 112 5.32 5.31 -15.10
C PRO A 112 6.77 5.74 -15.28
N GLU A 113 7.08 7.05 -15.28
CA GLU A 113 8.43 7.59 -15.40
C GLU A 113 9.34 7.18 -14.23
N LEU A 114 8.78 7.11 -13.01
CA LEU A 114 9.53 6.67 -11.84
C LEU A 114 9.80 5.16 -11.88
N VAL A 115 8.82 4.38 -12.35
CA VAL A 115 8.99 2.92 -12.54
C VAL A 115 10.00 2.64 -13.66
N SER A 116 9.89 3.33 -14.80
CA SER A 116 10.84 3.27 -15.92
C SER A 116 12.28 3.52 -15.45
N LYS A 117 12.49 4.60 -14.70
CA LYS A 117 13.79 4.94 -14.13
C LYS A 117 14.32 3.87 -13.17
N LEU A 118 13.47 3.33 -12.29
CA LEU A 118 13.83 2.29 -11.34
C LEU A 118 14.25 1.01 -12.04
N LEU A 119 13.47 0.58 -13.03
CA LEU A 119 13.71 -0.65 -13.78
C LEU A 119 14.75 -0.51 -14.90
N ARG A 120 15.14 0.72 -15.25
CA ARG A 120 15.98 1.05 -16.41
C ARG A 120 15.40 0.51 -17.72
N LYS A 121 14.08 0.66 -17.87
CA LYS A 121 13.29 0.24 -19.03
C LYS A 121 12.56 1.44 -19.64
N ASP A 122 12.30 1.39 -20.94
CA ASP A 122 11.48 2.40 -21.61
C ASP A 122 10.01 2.26 -21.24
N LEU A 123 9.24 3.35 -21.38
CA LEU A 123 7.82 3.37 -21.04
C LEU A 123 6.97 2.36 -21.85
N ASP A 124 7.41 2.03 -23.07
CA ASP A 124 6.77 1.07 -23.95
C ASP A 124 7.20 -0.39 -23.71
N GLU A 125 8.20 -0.61 -22.89
CA GLU A 125 8.59 -1.97 -22.50
C GLU A 125 7.59 -2.60 -21.55
N ILE A 126 7.54 -3.92 -21.60
CA ILE A 126 6.63 -4.72 -20.78
C ILE A 126 7.25 -5.07 -19.41
N ILE A 127 6.38 -5.15 -18.43
CA ILE A 127 6.71 -5.67 -17.10
C ILE A 127 6.82 -7.19 -17.17
N ASP A 128 7.90 -7.73 -16.66
CA ASP A 128 8.06 -9.16 -16.40
C ASP A 128 8.04 -9.47 -14.89
N TYR A 129 8.10 -10.75 -14.52
CA TYR A 129 8.04 -11.15 -13.11
C TYR A 129 9.27 -10.74 -12.30
N LYS A 130 10.44 -10.54 -12.95
CA LYS A 130 11.65 -10.06 -12.27
C LYS A 130 11.54 -8.59 -11.92
N ASP A 131 10.82 -7.82 -12.74
CA ASP A 131 10.53 -6.42 -12.45
C ASP A 131 9.71 -6.25 -11.17
N LEU A 132 8.76 -7.16 -10.91
CA LEU A 132 8.02 -7.14 -9.64
C LEU A 132 8.96 -7.35 -8.45
N VAL A 133 9.92 -8.28 -8.58
CA VAL A 133 10.92 -8.52 -7.53
C VAL A 133 11.81 -7.29 -7.35
N GLU A 134 12.24 -6.67 -8.45
CA GLU A 134 13.06 -5.47 -8.39
C GLU A 134 12.31 -4.31 -7.71
N ILE A 135 11.06 -4.04 -8.10
CA ILE A 135 10.22 -3.02 -7.44
C ILE A 135 10.03 -3.32 -5.94
N ALA A 136 9.88 -4.59 -5.57
CA ALA A 136 9.70 -5.02 -4.19
C ALA A 136 10.94 -4.77 -3.33
N GLN A 137 12.15 -4.99 -3.86
CA GLN A 137 13.41 -4.93 -3.11
C GLN A 137 14.12 -3.59 -3.16
N HIS A 138 13.84 -2.78 -4.18
CA HIS A 138 14.59 -1.55 -4.45
C HIS A 138 14.31 -0.46 -3.40
N GLU A 139 15.36 0.24 -2.99
CA GLU A 139 15.26 1.33 -2.00
C GLU A 139 14.40 2.53 -2.46
N ASN A 140 14.21 2.70 -3.77
CA ASN A 140 13.28 3.67 -4.36
C ASN A 140 11.99 3.01 -4.87
N GLY A 141 11.77 1.73 -4.57
CA GLY A 141 10.56 0.97 -4.86
C GLY A 141 9.66 0.83 -3.61
N LEU A 142 9.01 -0.31 -3.45
CA LEU A 142 8.11 -0.56 -2.32
C LEU A 142 8.83 -0.65 -0.96
N LYS A 143 10.14 -0.85 -0.95
CA LYS A 143 10.96 -0.88 0.27
C LYS A 143 11.43 0.49 0.74
N LYS A 144 11.07 1.56 0.03
CA LYS A 144 11.47 2.93 0.37
C LYS A 144 11.00 3.34 1.76
N ASN A 145 11.88 3.94 2.57
CA ASN A 145 11.63 4.41 3.93
C ASN A 145 11.20 3.32 4.93
N VAL A 146 11.35 2.04 4.60
CA VAL A 146 10.95 0.93 5.48
C VAL A 146 12.05 0.66 6.49
N ASN A 147 11.74 0.89 7.79
CA ASN A 147 12.65 0.68 8.91
C ASN A 147 12.10 -0.34 9.94
N CYS A 148 11.13 -1.16 9.54
CA CYS A 148 10.50 -2.18 10.38
C CYS A 148 10.31 -3.49 9.60
N LYS A 149 9.52 -4.43 10.12
CA LYS A 149 9.19 -5.65 9.37
C LYS A 149 8.55 -5.29 8.02
N TYR A 150 8.91 -6.04 6.98
CA TYR A 150 8.45 -5.82 5.61
C TYR A 150 7.95 -7.10 4.98
N LYS A 151 6.80 -7.01 4.32
CA LYS A 151 6.21 -8.10 3.53
C LYS A 151 5.66 -7.55 2.21
N VAL A 152 5.55 -8.41 1.24
CA VAL A 152 4.95 -8.08 -0.06
C VAL A 152 3.71 -8.93 -0.30
N ILE A 153 2.64 -8.31 -0.77
CA ILE A 153 1.48 -9.01 -1.30
C ILE A 153 1.42 -8.78 -2.81
N ILE A 154 1.39 -9.88 -3.57
CA ILE A 154 1.09 -9.86 -4.99
C ILE A 154 -0.33 -10.38 -5.16
N ASN A 155 -1.23 -9.46 -5.45
CA ASN A 155 -2.66 -9.71 -5.55
C ASN A 155 -3.11 -10.01 -6.98
N LYS A 156 -4.35 -10.51 -7.15
CA LYS A 156 -4.98 -10.86 -8.44
C LYS A 156 -4.29 -12.05 -9.13
N VAL A 157 -3.84 -13.02 -8.36
CA VAL A 157 -3.36 -14.31 -8.89
C VAL A 157 -4.58 -15.23 -9.05
N ASP A 158 -5.36 -14.97 -10.11
CA ASP A 158 -6.70 -15.57 -10.26
C ASP A 158 -6.71 -16.89 -11.04
N LYS A 159 -5.56 -17.30 -11.64
CA LYS A 159 -5.47 -18.48 -12.50
C LYS A 159 -4.43 -19.47 -12.01
N GLU A 160 -4.76 -20.75 -12.05
CA GLU A 160 -3.85 -21.82 -11.66
C GLU A 160 -2.57 -21.89 -12.53
N GLU A 161 -2.65 -21.54 -13.81
CA GLU A 161 -1.51 -21.47 -14.72
C GLU A 161 -0.39 -20.52 -14.24
N ASN A 162 -0.72 -19.59 -13.33
CA ASN A 162 0.23 -18.62 -12.79
C ASN A 162 1.06 -19.17 -11.61
N LEU A 163 0.75 -20.35 -11.09
CA LEU A 163 1.39 -20.90 -9.88
C LEU A 163 2.90 -21.12 -10.04
N GLU A 164 3.36 -21.54 -11.21
CA GLU A 164 4.78 -21.71 -11.45
C GLU A 164 5.51 -20.35 -11.44
N LEU A 165 4.92 -19.35 -12.06
CA LEU A 165 5.47 -18.00 -12.04
C LEU A 165 5.50 -17.41 -10.62
N CYS A 166 4.47 -17.66 -9.81
CA CYS A 166 4.46 -17.31 -8.39
C CYS A 166 5.61 -17.99 -7.61
N LYS A 167 5.90 -19.27 -7.88
CA LYS A 167 7.04 -19.97 -7.28
C LYS A 167 8.37 -19.31 -7.65
N ASN A 168 8.53 -18.90 -8.91
CA ASN A 168 9.74 -18.22 -9.37
C ASN A 168 9.91 -16.87 -8.67
N ILE A 169 8.84 -16.08 -8.56
CA ILE A 169 8.85 -14.81 -7.82
C ILE A 169 9.20 -15.06 -6.35
N ALA A 170 8.55 -16.04 -5.71
CA ALA A 170 8.79 -16.35 -4.29
C ALA A 170 10.26 -16.73 -4.04
N ASN A 171 10.85 -17.54 -4.93
CA ASN A 171 12.25 -17.95 -4.84
C ASN A 171 13.20 -16.75 -4.96
N LEU A 172 12.92 -15.81 -5.86
CA LEU A 172 13.71 -14.59 -6.01
C LEU A 172 13.55 -13.65 -4.80
N CYS A 173 12.33 -13.42 -4.33
CA CYS A 173 12.05 -12.63 -3.12
C CYS A 173 12.77 -13.22 -1.89
N LYS A 174 12.77 -14.54 -1.75
CA LYS A 174 13.46 -15.23 -0.66
C LYS A 174 14.98 -14.97 -0.68
N LYS A 175 15.60 -14.93 -1.85
CA LYS A 175 17.03 -14.60 -1.99
C LYS A 175 17.34 -13.17 -1.52
N SER A 176 16.38 -12.27 -1.63
CA SER A 176 16.46 -10.88 -1.14
C SER A 176 15.92 -10.70 0.28
N ASN A 177 15.65 -11.81 1.00
CA ASN A 177 15.09 -11.83 2.35
C ASN A 177 13.76 -11.06 2.45
N ILE A 178 12.88 -11.24 1.46
CA ILE A 178 11.55 -10.64 1.40
C ILE A 178 10.49 -11.75 1.47
N ASP A 179 9.61 -11.64 2.47
CA ASP A 179 8.41 -12.47 2.57
C ASP A 179 7.38 -12.02 1.53
N VAL A 180 6.93 -12.92 0.67
CA VAL A 180 5.88 -12.65 -0.31
C VAL A 180 4.67 -13.56 -0.10
N VAL A 181 3.48 -12.97 -0.23
CA VAL A 181 2.19 -13.67 -0.19
C VAL A 181 1.46 -13.40 -1.49
N PHE A 182 0.86 -14.43 -2.07
CA PHE A 182 0.01 -14.32 -3.26
C PHE A 182 -1.44 -14.42 -2.86
N THR A 183 -2.28 -13.54 -3.40
CA THR A 183 -3.70 -13.48 -3.07
C THR A 183 -4.57 -13.38 -4.31
N SER A 184 -5.82 -13.86 -4.18
CA SER A 184 -6.90 -13.70 -5.14
C SER A 184 -8.17 -13.32 -4.40
N TYR A 185 -9.07 -12.57 -5.04
CA TYR A 185 -10.39 -12.20 -4.50
C TYR A 185 -11.53 -13.02 -5.13
N ARG A 186 -11.23 -14.15 -5.73
CA ARG A 186 -12.23 -15.06 -6.29
C ARG A 186 -12.60 -16.14 -5.30
#